data_1178f47c29a587660fa3e3e69a323e6b
#
_entry.id   1178f47c29a587660fa3e3e69a323e6b
#
_cell.length_a   1.000
_cell.length_b   1.000
_cell.length_c   1.000
_cell.angle_alpha   90.00
_cell.angle_beta   90.00
_cell.angle_gamma   90.00
#
_symmetry.space_group_name_H-M   'P 1'
#
loop_
_entity.id
_entity.type
_entity.pdbx_description
1 polymer ?
#
loop_
_entity_poly.entity_id
_entity_poly.type
_entity_poly.pdbx_seq_one_letter_code
_entity_poly.pdbx_strand_id
1 'polypeptide(L)'
;MIVIGSRGSQLALWQARHIASKLNVETRIEIIKTTGDKIQDVPLSQVGGKGLFTKEIEEALLDHRIDLAVHSLKDMPSELPAGLILAAIPEREDPRDALLGAPLKDGARVGTSSLRRSVQVKAMHRNVSVETLRGNVDTRIRKLDEGQYDTIILAAAGLRRLGWDHRITELIPVDVMIPAVGQGALAIETRDDSEASKIARTLEHEASRIAITAERAFLAVFGGGCQVPIGAHATVNGSEIHLRAFVSEPDGSNAKRGELTGTEPIGLGQELANQLLGSQS
;
A
#
# COMPACT_ATOMS: atom_id res chain seq x y z
N MET A 1 5.60 -15.42 24.82
CA MET A 1 5.16 -14.03 24.54
C MET A 1 5.86 -13.54 23.30
N ILE A 2 5.12 -12.96 22.33
CA ILE A 2 5.64 -12.39 21.06
C ILE A 2 5.62 -10.87 21.14
N VAL A 3 6.74 -10.23 20.82
CA VAL A 3 6.85 -8.76 20.76
C VAL A 3 6.58 -8.29 19.33
N ILE A 4 5.50 -7.51 19.17
CA ILE A 4 5.07 -6.99 17.87
C ILE A 4 5.57 -5.55 17.72
N GLY A 5 6.42 -5.30 16.74
CA GLY A 5 6.86 -3.95 16.38
C GLY A 5 5.82 -3.22 15.55
N SER A 6 5.58 -1.95 15.86
CA SER A 6 4.65 -1.08 15.12
C SER A 6 5.07 0.37 15.17
N ARG A 7 4.69 1.14 14.14
CA ARG A 7 4.72 2.61 14.21
C ARG A 7 3.67 3.12 15.19
N GLY A 8 3.84 4.35 15.66
CA GLY A 8 2.93 4.97 16.63
C GLY A 8 1.65 5.58 16.04
N SER A 9 1.41 5.54 14.72
CA SER A 9 0.18 6.09 14.14
C SER A 9 -1.05 5.25 14.51
N GLN A 10 -2.23 5.86 14.60
CA GLN A 10 -3.47 5.16 14.93
C GLN A 10 -3.72 3.95 14.03
N LEU A 11 -3.48 4.10 12.72
CA LEU A 11 -3.66 3.01 11.77
C LEU A 11 -2.65 1.88 12.00
N ALA A 12 -1.37 2.19 12.22
CA ALA A 12 -0.35 1.17 12.49
C ALA A 12 -0.65 0.41 13.79
N LEU A 13 -1.03 1.12 14.84
CA LEU A 13 -1.40 0.49 16.12
C LEU A 13 -2.66 -0.37 15.98
N TRP A 14 -3.65 0.06 15.19
CA TRP A 14 -4.82 -0.77 14.89
C TRP A 14 -4.40 -2.06 14.19
N GLN A 15 -3.53 -1.97 13.17
CA GLN A 15 -3.02 -3.12 12.42
C GLN A 15 -2.27 -4.09 13.33
N ALA A 16 -1.39 -3.60 14.20
CA ALA A 16 -0.67 -4.43 15.16
C ALA A 16 -1.62 -5.13 16.15
N ARG A 17 -2.60 -4.41 16.71
CA ARG A 17 -3.61 -4.99 17.62
C ARG A 17 -4.49 -6.02 16.92
N HIS A 18 -4.87 -5.77 15.66
CA HIS A 18 -5.65 -6.70 14.86
C HIS A 18 -4.90 -8.02 14.64
N ILE A 19 -3.62 -7.97 14.32
CA ILE A 19 -2.79 -9.17 14.19
C ILE A 19 -2.61 -9.83 15.56
N ALA A 20 -2.30 -9.08 16.61
CA ALA A 20 -2.18 -9.59 17.97
C ALA A 20 -3.42 -10.38 18.40
N SER A 21 -4.63 -9.88 18.10
CA SER A 21 -5.89 -10.55 18.44
C SER A 21 -6.14 -11.85 17.67
N LYS A 22 -5.45 -12.06 16.54
CA LYS A 22 -5.56 -13.29 15.72
C LYS A 22 -4.51 -14.33 16.06
N LEU A 23 -3.44 -13.96 16.74
CA LEU A 23 -2.42 -14.88 17.20
C LEU A 23 -2.87 -15.57 18.49
N ASN A 24 -2.76 -16.90 18.54
CA ASN A 24 -3.12 -17.71 19.73
C ASN A 24 -1.97 -17.76 20.75
N VAL A 25 -1.30 -16.63 20.97
CA VAL A 25 -0.17 -16.51 21.90
C VAL A 25 -0.21 -15.15 22.60
N GLU A 26 0.40 -15.07 23.77
CA GLU A 26 0.56 -13.80 24.46
C GLU A 26 1.42 -12.85 23.63
N THR A 27 0.97 -11.60 23.47
CA THR A 27 1.64 -10.60 22.66
C THR A 27 1.84 -9.28 23.41
N ARG A 28 2.91 -8.56 23.07
CA ARG A 28 3.16 -7.17 23.51
C ARG A 28 3.48 -6.33 22.28
N ILE A 29 2.93 -5.13 22.22
CA ILE A 29 3.23 -4.17 21.13
C ILE A 29 4.32 -3.21 21.60
N GLU A 30 5.37 -3.08 20.78
CA GLU A 30 6.45 -2.12 20.94
C GLU A 30 6.38 -1.05 19.85
N ILE A 31 6.30 0.23 20.28
CA ILE A 31 6.23 1.36 19.36
C ILE A 31 7.64 1.78 18.93
N ILE A 32 7.90 1.73 17.63
CA ILE A 32 9.16 2.13 17.03
C ILE A 32 8.93 3.40 16.22
N LYS A 33 9.70 4.45 16.54
CA LYS A 33 9.67 5.73 15.80
C LYS A 33 10.52 5.60 14.55
N THR A 34 9.93 5.84 13.39
CA THR A 34 10.63 5.78 12.10
C THR A 34 11.03 7.17 11.60
N THR A 35 11.99 7.22 10.70
CA THR A 35 12.41 8.45 10.01
C THR A 35 11.24 9.09 9.26
N GLY A 36 10.39 8.28 8.63
CA GLY A 36 9.20 8.77 7.93
C GLY A 36 8.16 9.43 8.85
N ASP A 37 8.11 9.07 10.14
CA ASP A 37 7.24 9.72 11.11
C ASP A 37 7.75 11.12 11.53
N LYS A 38 9.06 11.37 11.41
CA LYS A 38 9.69 12.63 11.76
C LYS A 38 9.61 13.67 10.64
N ILE A 39 9.57 13.23 9.38
CA ILE A 39 9.58 14.10 8.19
C ILE A 39 8.14 14.38 7.77
N GLN A 40 7.59 15.53 8.18
CA GLN A 40 6.22 15.92 7.85
C GLN A 40 6.14 17.02 6.78
N ASP A 41 7.20 17.79 6.57
CA ASP A 41 7.16 19.03 5.82
C ASP A 41 7.66 18.91 4.35
N VAL A 42 8.31 17.80 3.98
CA VAL A 42 8.90 17.61 2.64
C VAL A 42 8.18 16.48 1.90
N PRO A 43 7.84 16.60 0.58
CA PRO A 43 7.26 15.53 -0.20
C PRO A 43 8.10 14.23 -0.15
N LEU A 44 7.46 13.06 0.07
CA LEU A 44 8.17 11.76 0.14
C LEU A 44 8.98 11.47 -1.13
N SER A 45 8.53 11.99 -2.29
CA SER A 45 9.26 11.92 -3.55
C SER A 45 10.59 12.69 -3.54
N GLN A 46 10.75 13.67 -2.65
CA GLN A 46 11.97 14.48 -2.51
C GLN A 46 12.89 13.98 -1.39
N VAL A 47 12.36 13.23 -0.42
CA VAL A 47 13.14 12.76 0.73
C VAL A 47 14.10 11.63 0.34
N GLY A 48 13.87 10.98 -0.80
CA GLY A 48 14.70 9.91 -1.37
C GLY A 48 15.14 8.86 -0.33
N GLY A 49 14.70 7.62 -0.44
CA GLY A 49 15.18 6.56 0.43
C GLY A 49 14.19 5.39 0.44
N LYS A 50 14.68 4.20 0.13
CA LYS A 50 13.97 2.96 0.40
C LYS A 50 13.83 2.81 1.92
N GLY A 51 12.67 2.37 2.41
CA GLY A 51 12.52 1.99 3.81
C GLY A 51 12.25 3.14 4.81
N LEU A 52 11.75 4.32 4.39
CA LEU A 52 11.46 5.45 5.29
C LEU A 52 10.56 5.10 6.49
N PHE A 53 9.71 4.07 6.35
CA PHE A 53 8.77 3.61 7.36
C PHE A 53 9.07 2.21 7.89
N THR A 54 10.09 1.52 7.34
CA THR A 54 10.38 0.13 7.67
C THR A 54 11.76 -0.06 8.28
N LYS A 55 12.77 0.75 7.90
CA LYS A 55 14.17 0.56 8.27
C LYS A 55 14.40 0.34 9.76
N GLU A 56 13.90 1.22 10.63
CA GLU A 56 14.11 1.12 12.08
C GLU A 56 13.35 -0.08 12.69
N ILE A 57 12.29 -0.53 12.03
CA ILE A 57 11.54 -1.74 12.42
C ILE A 57 12.31 -2.98 11.97
N GLU A 58 12.84 -2.99 10.75
CA GLU A 58 13.71 -4.06 10.22
C GLU A 58 14.97 -4.21 11.07
N GLU A 59 15.61 -3.11 11.45
CA GLU A 59 16.74 -3.10 12.42
C GLU A 59 16.32 -3.71 13.77
N ALA A 60 15.14 -3.38 14.27
CA ALA A 60 14.64 -3.93 15.54
C ALA A 60 14.35 -5.45 15.46
N LEU A 61 13.94 -5.95 14.29
CA LEU A 61 13.80 -7.38 14.03
C LEU A 61 15.17 -8.08 14.04
N LEU A 62 16.14 -7.53 13.31
CA LEU A 62 17.51 -8.09 13.22
C LEU A 62 18.22 -8.05 14.57
N ASP A 63 18.01 -7.01 15.36
CA ASP A 63 18.58 -6.85 16.72
C ASP A 63 17.84 -7.66 17.80
N HIS A 64 16.84 -8.47 17.42
CA HIS A 64 16.02 -9.27 18.35
C HIS A 64 15.27 -8.44 19.41
N ARG A 65 15.03 -7.14 19.18
CA ARG A 65 14.20 -6.31 20.08
C ARG A 65 12.72 -6.60 19.93
N ILE A 66 12.31 -6.98 18.72
CA ILE A 66 10.96 -7.44 18.40
C ILE A 66 11.01 -8.79 17.66
N ASP A 67 9.91 -9.52 17.65
CA ASP A 67 9.82 -10.84 17.05
C ASP A 67 9.12 -10.82 15.70
N LEU A 68 8.12 -9.96 15.54
CA LEU A 68 7.45 -9.70 14.27
C LEU A 68 7.07 -8.22 14.12
N ALA A 69 6.85 -7.79 12.90
CA ALA A 69 6.36 -6.46 12.57
C ALA A 69 5.11 -6.55 11.68
N VAL A 70 4.23 -5.55 11.81
CA VAL A 70 3.01 -5.45 11.01
C VAL A 70 3.04 -4.17 10.20
N HIS A 71 2.92 -4.31 8.88
CA HIS A 71 2.97 -3.20 7.94
C HIS A 71 1.74 -3.16 7.03
N SER A 72 1.40 -1.97 6.53
CA SER A 72 0.64 -1.87 5.29
C SER A 72 1.55 -2.33 4.14
N LEU A 73 1.18 -3.37 3.41
CA LEU A 73 2.07 -4.00 2.42
C LEU A 73 2.53 -3.04 1.32
N LYS A 74 1.70 -2.08 0.93
CA LYS A 74 2.06 -1.06 -0.06
C LYS A 74 3.22 -0.14 0.35
N ASP A 75 3.56 -0.10 1.64
CA ASP A 75 4.65 0.73 2.20
C ASP A 75 5.95 -0.08 2.32
N MET A 76 5.91 -1.40 2.05
CA MET A 76 7.06 -2.30 2.09
C MET A 76 7.94 -2.14 0.85
N PRO A 77 9.26 -2.22 1.00
CA PRO A 77 10.17 -2.26 -0.14
C PRO A 77 9.96 -3.52 -0.99
N SER A 78 10.39 -3.46 -2.26
CA SER A 78 10.36 -4.63 -3.16
C SER A 78 11.26 -5.76 -2.68
N GLU A 79 12.40 -5.41 -2.08
CA GLU A 79 13.38 -6.33 -1.52
C GLU A 79 13.51 -6.09 -0.01
N LEU A 80 13.57 -7.16 0.75
CA LEU A 80 13.79 -7.11 2.20
C LEU A 80 15.27 -7.25 2.53
N PRO A 81 15.73 -6.74 3.68
CA PRO A 81 17.05 -7.03 4.20
C PRO A 81 17.29 -8.54 4.37
N ALA A 82 18.52 -8.97 4.16
CA ALA A 82 18.90 -10.36 4.39
C ALA A 82 18.54 -10.81 5.82
N GLY A 83 17.98 -11.99 5.96
CA GLY A 83 17.52 -12.55 7.24
C GLY A 83 16.09 -12.18 7.63
N LEU A 84 15.40 -11.33 6.85
CA LEU A 84 13.99 -11.01 7.04
C LEU A 84 13.13 -11.57 5.91
N ILE A 85 11.89 -11.94 6.26
CA ILE A 85 10.90 -12.47 5.32
C ILE A 85 9.52 -11.86 5.57
N LEU A 86 8.68 -11.85 4.53
CA LEU A 86 7.24 -11.71 4.67
C LEU A 86 6.65 -13.06 5.08
N ALA A 87 6.57 -13.30 6.38
CA ALA A 87 6.13 -14.58 6.94
C ALA A 87 4.69 -14.89 6.60
N ALA A 88 3.80 -13.86 6.62
CA ALA A 88 2.41 -14.04 6.22
C ALA A 88 1.82 -12.77 5.59
N ILE A 89 0.87 -12.98 4.69
CA ILE A 89 -0.05 -11.98 4.13
C ILE A 89 -1.46 -12.44 4.49
N PRO A 90 -2.09 -11.86 5.52
CA PRO A 90 -3.46 -12.15 5.87
C PRO A 90 -4.45 -11.78 4.76
N GLU A 91 -5.71 -12.18 4.93
CA GLU A 91 -6.78 -11.82 4.00
C GLU A 91 -6.78 -10.30 3.72
N ARG A 92 -6.80 -9.97 2.43
CA ARG A 92 -6.73 -8.60 1.94
C ARG A 92 -8.03 -7.87 2.16
N GLU A 93 -7.98 -6.68 2.76
CA GLU A 93 -9.09 -5.74 2.82
C GLU A 93 -9.27 -5.04 1.46
N ASP A 94 -10.40 -4.35 1.27
CA ASP A 94 -10.76 -3.63 0.06
C ASP A 94 -9.58 -2.80 -0.53
N PRO A 95 -9.11 -3.14 -1.72
CA PRO A 95 -7.95 -2.47 -2.33
C PRO A 95 -8.29 -1.11 -2.92
N ARG A 96 -9.56 -0.74 -3.04
CA ARG A 96 -10.00 0.48 -3.73
C ARG A 96 -9.50 1.74 -3.08
N ASP A 97 -9.40 2.78 -3.91
CA ASP A 97 -9.32 4.14 -3.44
C ASP A 97 -10.72 4.68 -3.14
N ALA A 98 -10.82 5.56 -2.17
CA ALA A 98 -12.07 6.17 -1.72
C ALA A 98 -11.99 7.69 -1.81
N LEU A 99 -13.05 8.31 -2.31
CA LEU A 99 -13.28 9.75 -2.22
C LEU A 99 -13.94 10.11 -0.89
N LEU A 100 -13.50 11.19 -0.28
CA LEU A 100 -14.10 11.80 0.89
C LEU A 100 -14.36 13.29 0.58
N GLY A 101 -15.48 13.82 1.05
CA GLY A 101 -15.89 15.21 0.80
C GLY A 101 -16.88 15.31 -0.33
N ALA A 102 -16.80 16.36 -1.14
CA ALA A 102 -17.71 16.57 -2.26
C ALA A 102 -17.46 15.55 -3.39
N PRO A 103 -18.51 15.24 -4.18
CA PRO A 103 -18.31 14.46 -5.41
C PRO A 103 -17.29 15.12 -6.34
N LEU A 104 -16.51 14.29 -7.03
CA LEU A 104 -15.49 14.77 -7.96
C LEU A 104 -16.16 15.46 -9.16
N LYS A 105 -15.71 16.67 -9.47
CA LYS A 105 -16.19 17.47 -10.59
C LYS A 105 -15.09 18.40 -11.12
N ASP A 106 -15.27 18.93 -12.28
CA ASP A 106 -14.38 19.95 -12.86
C ASP A 106 -14.23 21.16 -11.93
N GLY A 107 -13.01 21.64 -11.79
CA GLY A 107 -12.64 22.74 -10.91
C GLY A 107 -12.46 22.36 -9.44
N ALA A 108 -12.68 21.09 -9.05
CA ALA A 108 -12.49 20.65 -7.67
C ALA A 108 -11.01 20.66 -7.25
N ARG A 109 -10.76 21.07 -5.99
CA ARG A 109 -9.46 20.95 -5.33
C ARG A 109 -9.36 19.56 -4.71
N VAL A 110 -8.47 18.71 -5.25
CA VAL A 110 -8.31 17.32 -4.87
C VAL A 110 -7.06 17.14 -4.05
N GLY A 111 -7.20 16.75 -2.79
CA GLY A 111 -6.06 16.49 -1.90
C GLY A 111 -5.47 15.09 -2.07
N THR A 112 -4.25 14.99 -2.59
CA THR A 112 -3.45 13.75 -2.59
C THR A 112 -1.96 14.05 -2.76
N SER A 113 -1.08 13.25 -2.13
CA SER A 113 0.38 13.27 -2.40
C SER A 113 0.83 12.08 -3.22
N SER A 114 -0.09 11.23 -3.68
CA SER A 114 0.21 10.07 -4.50
C SER A 114 0.24 10.45 -5.97
N LEU A 115 1.39 10.32 -6.63
CA LEU A 115 1.52 10.54 -8.08
C LEU A 115 0.56 9.63 -8.85
N ARG A 116 0.43 8.36 -8.46
CA ARG A 116 -0.51 7.41 -9.06
C ARG A 116 -1.96 7.93 -9.05
N ARG A 117 -2.41 8.45 -7.89
CA ARG A 117 -3.76 9.04 -7.77
C ARG A 117 -3.88 10.33 -8.55
N SER A 118 -2.87 11.19 -8.46
CA SER A 118 -2.85 12.48 -9.16
C SER A 118 -3.03 12.32 -10.67
N VAL A 119 -2.27 11.41 -11.27
CA VAL A 119 -2.35 11.16 -12.71
C VAL A 119 -3.70 10.56 -13.09
N GLN A 120 -4.16 9.55 -12.36
CA GLN A 120 -5.41 8.88 -12.70
C GLN A 120 -6.64 9.78 -12.49
N VAL A 121 -6.67 10.61 -11.41
CA VAL A 121 -7.80 11.53 -11.20
C VAL A 121 -7.85 12.64 -12.26
N LYS A 122 -6.70 13.13 -12.72
CA LYS A 122 -6.64 14.11 -13.83
C LYS A 122 -7.08 13.50 -15.16
N ALA A 123 -6.89 12.19 -15.35
CA ALA A 123 -7.42 11.50 -16.51
C ALA A 123 -8.95 11.34 -16.47
N MET A 124 -9.53 11.21 -15.26
CA MET A 124 -10.99 11.15 -15.06
C MET A 124 -11.64 12.52 -15.24
N HIS A 125 -11.01 13.57 -14.72
CA HIS A 125 -11.48 14.96 -14.72
C HIS A 125 -10.33 15.91 -15.06
N ARG A 126 -10.29 16.42 -16.28
CA ARG A 126 -9.15 17.19 -16.80
C ARG A 126 -8.89 18.53 -16.08
N ASN A 127 -9.92 19.12 -15.51
CA ASN A 127 -9.86 20.46 -14.92
C ASN A 127 -9.79 20.44 -13.38
N VAL A 128 -9.39 19.32 -12.74
CA VAL A 128 -9.18 19.28 -11.29
C VAL A 128 -7.84 19.89 -10.90
N SER A 129 -7.82 20.62 -9.78
CA SER A 129 -6.58 21.07 -9.13
C SER A 129 -6.14 20.02 -8.12
N VAL A 130 -5.04 19.33 -8.41
CA VAL A 130 -4.48 18.34 -7.46
C VAL A 130 -3.45 19.01 -6.57
N GLU A 131 -3.71 18.98 -5.26
CA GLU A 131 -2.89 19.61 -4.24
C GLU A 131 -2.30 18.59 -3.27
N THR A 132 -1.11 18.89 -2.76
CA THR A 132 -0.40 18.01 -1.83
C THR A 132 -1.14 17.86 -0.50
N LEU A 133 -1.52 16.62 -0.14
CA LEU A 133 -2.15 16.28 1.13
C LEU A 133 -1.26 15.33 1.93
N ARG A 134 -0.77 15.77 3.08
CA ARG A 134 0.12 15.01 3.97
C ARG A 134 -0.43 14.89 5.38
N GLY A 135 0.19 13.96 6.13
CA GLY A 135 -0.17 13.60 7.49
C GLY A 135 -0.73 12.18 7.57
N ASN A 136 -1.02 11.73 8.78
CA ASN A 136 -1.77 10.50 9.02
C ASN A 136 -3.22 10.65 8.55
N VAL A 137 -3.99 9.58 8.56
CA VAL A 137 -5.38 9.58 8.03
C VAL A 137 -6.26 10.60 8.75
N ASP A 138 -6.16 10.68 10.08
CA ASP A 138 -6.85 11.68 10.93
C ASP A 138 -6.52 13.12 10.52
N THR A 139 -5.25 13.43 10.36
CA THR A 139 -4.80 14.76 9.92
C THR A 139 -5.34 15.13 8.54
N ARG A 140 -5.39 14.17 7.61
CA ARG A 140 -5.91 14.39 6.26
C ARG A 140 -7.41 14.67 6.26
N ILE A 141 -8.17 13.92 7.07
CA ILE A 141 -9.61 14.14 7.22
C ILE A 141 -9.86 15.51 7.87
N ARG A 142 -9.12 15.88 8.90
CA ARG A 142 -9.23 17.20 9.54
C ARG A 142 -9.00 18.33 8.53
N LYS A 143 -7.98 18.23 7.67
CA LYS A 143 -7.72 19.22 6.61
C LYS A 143 -8.87 19.33 5.60
N LEU A 144 -9.55 18.22 5.30
CA LEU A 144 -10.78 18.24 4.50
C LEU A 144 -11.90 19.00 5.23
N ASP A 145 -12.13 18.68 6.52
CA ASP A 145 -13.17 19.30 7.34
C ASP A 145 -12.93 20.82 7.54
N GLU A 146 -11.66 21.24 7.55
CA GLU A 146 -11.25 22.65 7.55
C GLU A 146 -11.44 23.35 6.19
N GLY A 147 -11.91 22.64 5.16
CA GLY A 147 -12.18 23.21 3.82
C GLY A 147 -10.91 23.51 3.00
N GLN A 148 -9.77 22.93 3.36
CA GLN A 148 -8.54 23.09 2.56
C GLN A 148 -8.65 22.43 1.20
N TYR A 149 -9.49 21.39 1.06
CA TYR A 149 -9.78 20.64 -0.16
C TYR A 149 -11.29 20.47 -0.32
N ASP A 150 -11.76 20.31 -1.56
CA ASP A 150 -13.16 19.97 -1.83
C ASP A 150 -13.39 18.47 -1.68
N THR A 151 -12.38 17.69 -2.07
CA THR A 151 -12.34 16.23 -1.90
C THR A 151 -10.91 15.74 -1.65
N ILE A 152 -10.77 14.59 -0.99
CA ILE A 152 -9.49 13.91 -0.80
C ILE A 152 -9.60 12.45 -1.22
N ILE A 153 -8.47 11.86 -1.63
CA ILE A 153 -8.41 10.44 -2.02
C ILE A 153 -7.58 9.65 -1.00
N LEU A 154 -8.20 8.68 -0.35
CA LEU A 154 -7.57 7.79 0.62
C LEU A 154 -7.78 6.31 0.22
N ALA A 155 -7.03 5.39 0.83
CA ALA A 155 -7.28 3.96 0.67
C ALA A 155 -8.47 3.54 1.54
N ALA A 156 -9.46 2.87 0.96
CA ALA A 156 -10.65 2.39 1.67
C ALA A 156 -10.31 1.52 2.88
N ALA A 157 -9.34 0.60 2.74
CA ALA A 157 -8.88 -0.25 3.82
C ALA A 157 -8.42 0.52 5.07
N GLY A 158 -7.75 1.66 4.91
CA GLY A 158 -7.32 2.49 6.03
C GLY A 158 -8.50 3.12 6.78
N LEU A 159 -9.51 3.57 6.04
CA LEU A 159 -10.73 4.15 6.61
C LEU A 159 -11.55 3.10 7.37
N ARG A 160 -11.77 1.93 6.78
CA ARG A 160 -12.51 0.84 7.41
C ARG A 160 -11.85 0.37 8.70
N ARG A 161 -10.52 0.20 8.70
CA ARG A 161 -9.75 -0.18 9.88
C ARG A 161 -9.88 0.80 11.03
N LEU A 162 -10.07 2.08 10.72
CA LEU A 162 -10.26 3.13 11.72
C LEU A 162 -11.75 3.40 12.06
N GLY A 163 -12.71 2.64 11.44
CA GLY A 163 -14.15 2.86 11.65
C GLY A 163 -14.68 4.13 10.99
N TRP A 164 -13.99 4.63 9.95
CA TRP A 164 -14.33 5.85 9.23
C TRP A 164 -14.90 5.60 7.83
N ASP A 165 -15.39 4.41 7.58
CA ASP A 165 -16.08 4.01 6.36
C ASP A 165 -17.32 4.87 6.06
N HIS A 166 -18.00 5.35 7.12
CA HIS A 166 -19.11 6.32 7.00
C HIS A 166 -18.70 7.68 6.40
N ARG A 167 -17.41 7.99 6.33
CA ARG A 167 -16.87 9.21 5.69
C ARG A 167 -16.64 9.03 4.19
N ILE A 168 -16.76 7.81 3.67
CA ILE A 168 -16.55 7.52 2.25
C ILE A 168 -17.75 8.05 1.46
N THR A 169 -17.49 8.98 0.56
CA THR A 169 -18.49 9.49 -0.39
C THR A 169 -18.65 8.52 -1.56
N GLU A 170 -17.54 7.98 -2.06
CA GLU A 170 -17.52 7.07 -3.19
C GLU A 170 -16.33 6.11 -3.09
N LEU A 171 -16.53 4.84 -3.44
CA LEU A 171 -15.47 3.87 -3.66
C LEU A 171 -15.15 3.82 -5.16
N ILE A 172 -13.97 4.27 -5.55
CA ILE A 172 -13.57 4.32 -6.95
C ILE A 172 -13.35 2.88 -7.46
N PRO A 173 -14.02 2.45 -8.53
CA PRO A 173 -13.82 1.11 -9.10
C PRO A 173 -12.36 0.88 -9.52
N VAL A 174 -11.87 -0.37 -9.38
CA VAL A 174 -10.46 -0.73 -9.66
C VAL A 174 -10.09 -0.51 -11.13
N ASP A 175 -11.03 -0.69 -12.05
CA ASP A 175 -10.85 -0.45 -13.48
C ASP A 175 -10.76 1.05 -13.81
N VAL A 176 -11.33 1.91 -12.99
CA VAL A 176 -11.25 3.38 -13.13
C VAL A 176 -9.94 3.89 -12.52
N MET A 177 -9.64 3.51 -11.29
CA MET A 177 -8.39 3.89 -10.61
C MET A 177 -7.69 2.63 -10.09
N ILE A 178 -6.67 2.17 -10.82
CA ILE A 178 -5.90 1.00 -10.43
C ILE A 178 -5.13 1.30 -9.13
N PRO A 179 -5.30 0.48 -8.08
CA PRO A 179 -4.70 0.69 -6.76
C PRO A 179 -3.18 0.64 -6.76
N ALA A 180 -2.56 1.10 -5.67
CA ALA A 180 -1.14 0.82 -5.45
C ALA A 180 -0.92 -0.68 -5.21
N VAL A 181 0.24 -1.19 -5.64
CA VAL A 181 0.69 -2.55 -5.35
C VAL A 181 0.54 -2.84 -3.86
N GLY A 182 -0.16 -3.91 -3.51
CA GLY A 182 -0.41 -4.30 -2.12
C GLY A 182 -1.39 -3.43 -1.35
N GLN A 183 -2.09 -2.49 -1.97
CA GLN A 183 -3.10 -1.69 -1.26
C GLN A 183 -4.21 -2.59 -0.69
N GLY A 184 -4.57 -2.38 0.58
CA GLY A 184 -5.51 -3.20 1.33
C GLY A 184 -4.88 -4.36 2.08
N ALA A 185 -3.75 -4.90 1.64
CA ALA A 185 -3.07 -6.00 2.32
C ALA A 185 -2.23 -5.55 3.51
N LEU A 186 -2.14 -6.41 4.52
CA LEU A 186 -1.14 -6.35 5.59
C LEU A 186 0.03 -7.27 5.25
N ALA A 187 1.20 -6.92 5.74
CA ALA A 187 2.39 -7.74 5.71
C ALA A 187 2.84 -8.03 7.15
N ILE A 188 3.07 -9.30 7.46
CA ILE A 188 3.72 -9.72 8.70
C ILE A 188 5.16 -10.09 8.37
N GLU A 189 6.09 -9.28 8.88
CA GLU A 189 7.51 -9.44 8.66
C GLU A 189 8.16 -10.04 9.90
N THR A 190 9.07 -10.99 9.71
CA THR A 190 9.82 -11.68 10.78
C THR A 190 11.23 -11.97 10.32
N ARG A 191 12.09 -12.35 11.28
CA ARG A 191 13.32 -13.08 10.94
C ARG A 191 12.95 -14.44 10.32
N ASP A 192 13.77 -14.89 9.37
CA ASP A 192 13.62 -16.22 8.79
C ASP A 192 13.86 -17.30 9.86
N ASP A 193 13.19 -18.46 9.72
CA ASP A 193 13.26 -19.62 10.62
C ASP A 193 13.04 -19.34 12.12
N SER A 194 12.44 -18.19 12.48
CA SER A 194 12.08 -17.87 13.85
C SER A 194 10.79 -18.57 14.30
N GLU A 195 10.60 -18.72 15.61
CA GLU A 195 9.33 -19.19 16.16
C GLU A 195 8.18 -18.24 15.80
N ALA A 196 8.45 -16.93 15.77
CA ALA A 196 7.49 -15.93 15.34
C ALA A 196 7.07 -16.12 13.86
N SER A 197 7.98 -16.55 13.00
CA SER A 197 7.70 -16.87 11.59
C SER A 197 6.69 -18.00 11.47
N LYS A 198 6.88 -19.10 12.24
CA LYS A 198 5.96 -20.24 12.26
C LYS A 198 4.57 -19.86 12.75
N ILE A 199 4.51 -19.06 13.82
CA ILE A 199 3.25 -18.55 14.37
C ILE A 199 2.56 -17.62 13.36
N ALA A 200 3.29 -16.70 12.74
CA ALA A 200 2.75 -15.76 11.75
C ALA A 200 2.14 -16.48 10.54
N ARG A 201 2.77 -17.57 10.06
CA ARG A 201 2.28 -18.38 8.93
C ARG A 201 0.87 -18.94 9.13
N THR A 202 0.40 -19.08 10.37
CA THR A 202 -0.98 -19.50 10.64
C THR A 202 -2.02 -18.48 10.18
N LEU A 203 -1.61 -17.24 9.91
CA LEU A 203 -2.45 -16.15 9.40
C LEU A 203 -2.35 -15.97 7.88
N GLU A 204 -1.62 -16.83 7.19
CA GLU A 204 -1.47 -16.76 5.74
C GLU A 204 -2.81 -16.95 5.04
N HIS A 205 -3.11 -16.09 4.06
CA HIS A 205 -4.23 -16.23 3.15
C HIS A 205 -3.69 -16.44 1.73
N GLU A 206 -3.82 -17.66 1.23
CA GLU A 206 -3.19 -18.11 -0.02
C GLU A 206 -3.56 -17.23 -1.22
N ALA A 207 -4.84 -16.93 -1.41
CA ALA A 207 -5.27 -16.07 -2.53
C ALA A 207 -4.68 -14.65 -2.44
N SER A 208 -4.56 -14.08 -1.23
CA SER A 208 -3.88 -12.80 -1.03
C SER A 208 -2.39 -12.89 -1.34
N ARG A 209 -1.71 -13.97 -0.92
CA ARG A 209 -0.29 -14.20 -1.22
C ARG A 209 -0.06 -14.25 -2.72
N ILE A 210 -0.83 -15.04 -3.45
CA ILE A 210 -0.71 -15.20 -4.89
C ILE A 210 -0.93 -13.85 -5.59
N ALA A 211 -2.01 -13.14 -5.26
CA ALA A 211 -2.31 -11.84 -5.85
C ALA A 211 -1.19 -10.82 -5.61
N ILE A 212 -0.71 -10.72 -4.36
CA ILE A 212 0.36 -9.79 -3.99
C ILE A 212 1.68 -10.17 -4.64
N THR A 213 1.96 -11.45 -4.82
CA THR A 213 3.17 -11.92 -5.52
C THR A 213 3.17 -11.44 -6.98
N ALA A 214 2.05 -11.55 -7.69
CA ALA A 214 1.92 -11.05 -9.05
C ALA A 214 2.08 -9.51 -9.13
N GLU A 215 1.43 -8.78 -8.23
CA GLU A 215 1.54 -7.31 -8.17
C GLU A 215 2.98 -6.85 -7.86
N ARG A 216 3.67 -7.51 -6.92
CA ARG A 216 5.06 -7.17 -6.56
C ARG A 216 6.04 -7.55 -7.65
N ALA A 217 5.83 -8.67 -8.35
CA ALA A 217 6.63 -9.06 -9.51
C ALA A 217 6.52 -8.02 -10.63
N PHE A 218 5.31 -7.50 -10.88
CA PHE A 218 5.09 -6.38 -11.80
C PHE A 218 5.90 -5.14 -11.37
N LEU A 219 5.79 -4.71 -10.09
CA LEU A 219 6.48 -3.53 -9.57
C LEU A 219 8.01 -3.66 -9.61
N ALA A 220 8.54 -4.87 -9.39
CA ALA A 220 9.97 -5.12 -9.36
C ALA A 220 10.66 -4.81 -10.71
N VAL A 221 10.00 -5.05 -11.83
CA VAL A 221 10.51 -4.73 -13.18
C VAL A 221 10.76 -3.21 -13.34
N PHE A 222 9.96 -2.37 -12.67
CA PHE A 222 10.13 -0.91 -12.67
C PHE A 222 11.07 -0.40 -11.56
N GLY A 223 11.87 -1.28 -10.96
CA GLY A 223 12.82 -0.92 -9.90
C GLY A 223 12.19 -0.63 -8.53
N GLY A 224 10.91 -0.94 -8.35
CA GLY A 224 10.23 -0.86 -7.05
C GLY A 224 10.03 0.56 -6.50
N GLY A 225 10.14 1.61 -7.33
CA GLY A 225 10.20 3.01 -6.89
C GLY A 225 8.84 3.64 -6.62
N CYS A 226 8.69 4.30 -5.46
CA CYS A 226 7.53 5.14 -5.13
C CYS A 226 7.45 6.44 -5.95
N GLN A 227 8.40 6.71 -6.82
CA GLN A 227 8.53 7.95 -7.59
C GLN A 227 7.88 7.89 -8.97
N VAL A 228 7.42 6.71 -9.38
CA VAL A 228 6.73 6.51 -10.66
C VAL A 228 5.25 6.25 -10.38
N PRO A 229 4.32 6.84 -11.15
CA PRO A 229 2.90 6.57 -11.01
C PRO A 229 2.57 5.14 -11.47
N ILE A 230 2.71 4.18 -10.57
CA ILE A 230 2.47 2.75 -10.82
C ILE A 230 1.29 2.28 -9.97
N GLY A 231 0.41 1.52 -10.59
CA GLY A 231 -0.65 0.76 -9.94
C GLY A 231 -0.67 -0.66 -10.46
N ALA A 232 -0.98 -1.62 -9.59
CA ALA A 232 -1.28 -2.98 -9.99
C ALA A 232 -2.26 -3.61 -9.00
N HIS A 233 -3.17 -4.42 -9.53
CA HIS A 233 -4.15 -5.14 -8.74
C HIS A 233 -4.42 -6.50 -9.36
N ALA A 234 -4.21 -7.55 -8.57
CA ALA A 234 -4.53 -8.92 -8.94
C ALA A 234 -5.72 -9.46 -8.16
N THR A 235 -6.52 -10.28 -8.81
CA THR A 235 -7.55 -11.13 -8.22
C THR A 235 -7.27 -12.58 -8.56
N VAL A 236 -7.67 -13.49 -7.67
CA VAL A 236 -7.47 -14.93 -7.82
C VAL A 236 -8.82 -15.62 -7.80
N ASN A 237 -9.10 -16.44 -8.79
CA ASN A 237 -10.28 -17.26 -8.89
C ASN A 237 -9.89 -18.70 -9.20
N GLY A 238 -9.90 -19.56 -8.18
CA GLY A 238 -9.30 -20.91 -8.29
C GLY A 238 -7.80 -20.81 -8.55
N SER A 239 -7.35 -21.39 -9.67
CA SER A 239 -5.94 -21.28 -10.11
C SER A 239 -5.66 -20.11 -11.03
N GLU A 240 -6.67 -19.38 -11.46
CA GLU A 240 -6.54 -18.27 -12.40
C GLU A 240 -6.25 -16.95 -11.65
N ILE A 241 -5.24 -16.24 -12.10
CA ILE A 241 -4.86 -14.91 -11.63
C ILE A 241 -5.18 -13.91 -12.73
N HIS A 242 -5.97 -12.90 -12.44
CA HIS A 242 -6.20 -11.76 -13.32
C HIS A 242 -5.48 -10.54 -12.75
N LEU A 243 -4.49 -10.03 -13.46
CA LEU A 243 -3.66 -8.88 -13.09
C LEU A 243 -3.99 -7.69 -13.98
N ARG A 244 -4.32 -6.55 -13.38
CA ARG A 244 -4.45 -5.24 -14.05
C ARG A 244 -3.34 -4.31 -13.59
N ALA A 245 -2.81 -3.51 -14.50
CA ALA A 245 -1.75 -2.58 -14.19
C ALA A 245 -1.90 -1.24 -14.90
N PHE A 246 -1.29 -0.23 -14.29
CA PHE A 246 -1.19 1.14 -14.77
C PHE A 246 0.21 1.66 -14.55
N VAL A 247 0.77 2.32 -15.53
CA VAL A 247 2.04 3.04 -15.45
C VAL A 247 1.93 4.36 -16.21
N SER A 248 2.66 5.38 -15.77
CA SER A 248 2.82 6.64 -16.53
C SER A 248 4.06 7.38 -16.09
N GLU A 249 4.44 8.43 -16.83
CA GLU A 249 5.37 9.42 -16.34
C GLU A 249 4.74 10.26 -15.20
N PRO A 250 5.56 10.91 -14.35
CA PRO A 250 5.06 11.74 -13.25
C PRO A 250 4.12 12.88 -13.67
N ASP A 251 4.25 13.39 -14.87
CA ASP A 251 3.37 14.42 -15.46
C ASP A 251 2.07 13.86 -16.06
N GLY A 252 1.95 12.53 -16.11
CA GLY A 252 0.82 11.81 -16.70
C GLY A 252 0.98 11.50 -18.19
N SER A 253 2.08 11.91 -18.82
CA SER A 253 2.41 11.47 -20.17
C SER A 253 2.72 9.98 -20.23
N ASN A 254 2.67 9.37 -21.41
CA ASN A 254 2.93 7.96 -21.63
C ASN A 254 2.12 7.02 -20.72
N ALA A 255 0.92 7.45 -20.33
CA ALA A 255 0.04 6.63 -19.50
C ALA A 255 -0.40 5.37 -20.26
N LYS A 256 -0.12 4.22 -19.69
CA LYS A 256 -0.46 2.91 -20.22
C LYS A 256 -1.23 2.11 -19.20
N ARG A 257 -2.18 1.32 -19.70
CA ARG A 257 -2.93 0.31 -18.94
C ARG A 257 -2.83 -1.02 -19.65
N GLY A 258 -2.82 -2.09 -18.88
CA GLY A 258 -2.87 -3.45 -19.40
C GLY A 258 -3.45 -4.40 -18.40
N GLU A 259 -3.90 -5.54 -18.90
CA GLU A 259 -4.36 -6.65 -18.08
C GLU A 259 -3.90 -7.95 -18.70
N LEU A 260 -3.65 -8.94 -17.86
CA LEU A 260 -3.21 -10.27 -18.27
C LEU A 260 -3.78 -11.31 -17.31
N THR A 261 -4.07 -12.50 -17.84
CA THR A 261 -4.55 -13.63 -17.05
C THR A 261 -3.56 -14.80 -17.18
N GLY A 262 -3.32 -15.48 -16.09
CA GLY A 262 -2.39 -16.62 -16.03
C GLY A 262 -2.48 -17.38 -14.72
N THR A 263 -1.58 -18.34 -14.51
CA THR A 263 -1.59 -19.21 -13.31
C THR A 263 -0.32 -19.11 -12.49
N GLU A 264 0.76 -18.51 -13.04
CA GLU A 264 2.05 -18.37 -12.38
C GLU A 264 2.28 -16.89 -12.04
N PRO A 265 2.23 -16.52 -10.73
CA PRO A 265 2.13 -15.11 -10.35
C PRO A 265 3.37 -14.27 -10.69
N ILE A 266 4.58 -14.82 -10.58
CA ILE A 266 5.81 -14.06 -10.83
C ILE A 266 5.94 -13.78 -12.31
N GLY A 267 5.83 -14.81 -13.17
CA GLY A 267 5.92 -14.66 -14.61
C GLY A 267 4.83 -13.76 -15.16
N LEU A 268 3.59 -13.89 -14.64
CA LEU A 268 2.47 -13.03 -15.03
C LEU A 268 2.76 -11.56 -14.77
N GLY A 269 3.29 -11.24 -13.58
CA GLY A 269 3.67 -9.87 -13.22
C GLY A 269 4.77 -9.32 -14.12
N GLN A 270 5.82 -10.10 -14.34
CA GLN A 270 6.94 -9.71 -15.19
C GLN A 270 6.53 -9.55 -16.66
N GLU A 271 5.71 -10.46 -17.17
CA GLU A 271 5.22 -10.41 -18.55
C GLU A 271 4.39 -9.14 -18.80
N LEU A 272 3.41 -8.83 -17.95
CA LEU A 272 2.61 -7.62 -18.09
C LEU A 272 3.48 -6.36 -18.00
N ALA A 273 4.47 -6.33 -17.10
CA ALA A 273 5.39 -5.20 -16.98
C ALA A 273 6.20 -5.00 -18.28
N ASN A 274 6.75 -6.08 -18.86
CA ASN A 274 7.50 -6.03 -20.09
C ASN A 274 6.63 -5.61 -21.29
N GLN A 275 5.37 -6.06 -21.36
CA GLN A 275 4.42 -5.60 -22.37
C GLN A 275 4.20 -4.08 -22.29
N LEU A 276 4.02 -3.52 -21.08
CA LEU A 276 3.83 -2.08 -20.90
C LEU A 276 5.13 -1.27 -21.15
N LEU A 277 6.30 -1.84 -20.88
CA LEU A 277 7.60 -1.23 -21.25
C LEU A 277 7.85 -1.29 -22.75
N GLY A 278 7.62 -2.45 -23.36
CA GLY A 278 7.93 -2.70 -24.79
C GLY A 278 6.98 -2.02 -25.77
N SER A 279 5.83 -1.52 -25.34
CA SER A 279 4.91 -0.71 -26.16
C SER A 279 5.41 0.73 -26.38
N GLN A 280 6.70 0.98 -26.30
CA GLN A 280 7.33 2.23 -26.77
C GLN A 280 7.61 2.09 -28.28
N SER A 281 6.66 2.51 -29.09
CA SER A 281 6.86 2.78 -30.53
C SER A 281 6.13 4.06 -30.91
#